data_6ed927a94430d0ed0534e1ea0d79b74f
#
_entry.id   6ed927a94430d0ed0534e1ea0d79b74f
#
_cell.length_a   1.000
_cell.length_b   1.000
_cell.length_c   1.000
_cell.angle_alpha   90.00
_cell.angle_beta   90.00
_cell.angle_gamma   90.00
#
_symmetry.space_group_name_H-M   'P 1'
#
loop_
_entity.id
_entity.type
_entity.pdbx_description
1 polymer ?
#
loop_
_entity_poly.entity_id
_entity_poly.type
_entity_poly.pdbx_seq_one_letter_code
_entity_poly.pdbx_strand_id
1 'polypeptide(L)'
;MNNEKNKKIDEFDKKILLELDSDAHQSLVKLSKSVNRSKEAVGYRIKKLFEGGILLKCHAIVDMSKFSFETFRVYIRWQNTTLREKEQFYEFLSKIPNVWTVAKLHGIWDMALFLGCRKTTEFQETWNKIEENYKHKILEYKIAVYSPIHNFNKRFLDQYFPKIIVRSTGTHQGIEFDDLDLKIIQEYANDVRQSLLSISKKCNVSIETVRKRIKRLEIEKVIAGYKIDLDLSKLGYQGYRVDFYLNSTKRNKELFEFIKLHHNFYQINESIGGADFETEIVVKDLVQLLEILEEVMQRFKDVIRYYQYFGYTGFPTLSIVSD
;
A
#
# COMPACT_ATOMS: atom_id res chain seq x y z
N MET A 1 -29.63 -12.97 -4.58
CA MET A 1 -28.85 -13.44 -3.43
C MET A 1 -27.99 -14.60 -3.92
N ASN A 2 -26.79 -14.31 -4.43
CA ASN A 2 -25.84 -15.32 -4.88
C ASN A 2 -24.97 -15.75 -3.69
N ASN A 3 -25.14 -16.98 -3.26
CA ASN A 3 -24.24 -17.68 -2.36
C ASN A 3 -22.89 -17.93 -3.09
N GLU A 4 -22.03 -16.94 -3.21
CA GLU A 4 -20.62 -17.17 -3.49
C GLU A 4 -20.01 -17.79 -2.22
N LYS A 5 -19.91 -19.12 -2.21
CA LYS A 5 -19.20 -19.88 -1.20
C LYS A 5 -17.81 -19.26 -1.03
N ASN A 6 -17.52 -18.71 0.15
CA ASN A 6 -16.18 -18.33 0.58
C ASN A 6 -15.21 -19.46 0.18
N LYS A 7 -14.44 -19.27 -0.87
CA LYS A 7 -13.44 -20.24 -1.29
C LYS A 7 -12.32 -20.21 -0.27
N LYS A 8 -12.42 -21.12 0.69
CA LYS A 8 -11.43 -21.26 1.76
C LYS A 8 -10.08 -21.58 1.13
N ILE A 9 -9.07 -20.70 1.28
CA ILE A 9 -7.69 -21.01 0.89
C ILE A 9 -7.15 -22.11 1.82
N ASP A 10 -6.35 -23.01 1.25
CA ASP A 10 -5.65 -24.05 2.03
C ASP A 10 -4.25 -23.59 2.46
N GLU A 11 -3.57 -24.42 3.24
CA GLU A 11 -2.21 -24.11 3.72
C GLU A 11 -1.18 -23.98 2.58
N PHE A 12 -1.43 -24.63 1.46
CA PHE A 12 -0.58 -24.51 0.29
C PHE A 12 -0.77 -23.12 -0.39
N ASP A 13 -2.02 -22.65 -0.49
CA ASP A 13 -2.33 -21.31 -1.00
C ASP A 13 -1.70 -20.24 -0.11
N LYS A 14 -1.79 -20.36 1.23
CA LYS A 14 -1.18 -19.43 2.17
C LYS A 14 0.34 -19.34 1.98
N LYS A 15 1.02 -20.48 1.84
CA LYS A 15 2.47 -20.51 1.57
C LYS A 15 2.83 -19.82 0.27
N ILE A 16 2.07 -20.04 -0.79
CA ILE A 16 2.26 -19.34 -2.07
C ILE A 16 2.10 -17.84 -1.90
N LEU A 17 1.03 -17.39 -1.23
CA LEU A 17 0.76 -15.97 -1.01
C LEU A 17 1.87 -15.30 -0.18
N LEU A 18 2.36 -15.94 0.88
CA LEU A 18 3.44 -15.41 1.72
C LEU A 18 4.78 -15.32 0.97
N GLU A 19 5.12 -16.31 0.18
CA GLU A 19 6.32 -16.27 -0.65
C GLU A 19 6.21 -15.21 -1.76
N LEU A 20 5.02 -15.06 -2.38
CA LEU A 20 4.77 -13.98 -3.34
C LEU A 20 4.77 -12.60 -2.68
N ASP A 21 4.24 -12.48 -1.47
CA ASP A 21 4.31 -11.21 -0.73
C ASP A 21 5.75 -10.87 -0.31
N SER A 22 6.58 -11.88 -0.16
CA SER A 22 8.03 -11.70 0.10
C SER A 22 8.76 -11.19 -1.15
N ASP A 23 8.42 -11.70 -2.33
CA ASP A 23 8.98 -11.30 -3.62
C ASP A 23 7.99 -11.67 -4.75
N ALA A 24 7.10 -10.75 -5.12
CA ALA A 24 6.08 -10.98 -6.15
C ALA A 24 6.67 -11.14 -7.56
N HIS A 25 7.91 -10.72 -7.78
CA HIS A 25 8.63 -10.84 -9.06
C HIS A 25 9.33 -12.20 -9.23
N GLN A 26 9.46 -13.01 -8.16
CA GLN A 26 10.18 -14.28 -8.24
C GLN A 26 9.62 -15.24 -9.29
N SER A 27 10.53 -16.02 -9.91
CA SER A 27 10.15 -17.00 -10.92
C SER A 27 9.34 -18.17 -10.33
N LEU A 28 8.50 -18.81 -11.15
CA LEU A 28 7.76 -20.01 -10.73
C LEU A 28 8.70 -21.15 -10.28
N VAL A 29 9.91 -21.23 -10.82
CA VAL A 29 10.92 -22.23 -10.42
C VAL A 29 11.43 -21.94 -8.99
N LYS A 30 11.72 -20.68 -8.67
CA LYS A 30 12.14 -20.28 -7.31
C LYS A 30 11.00 -20.53 -6.33
N LEU A 31 9.80 -20.11 -6.68
CA LEU A 31 8.60 -20.28 -5.84
C LEU A 31 8.27 -21.76 -5.60
N SER A 32 8.36 -22.63 -6.63
CA SER A 32 8.10 -24.06 -6.49
C SER A 32 9.06 -24.74 -5.49
N LYS A 33 10.32 -24.31 -5.49
CA LYS A 33 11.32 -24.78 -4.52
C LYS A 33 11.00 -24.32 -3.10
N SER A 34 10.61 -23.05 -2.90
CA SER A 34 10.33 -22.52 -1.56
C SER A 34 9.08 -23.13 -0.92
N VAL A 35 8.07 -23.51 -1.74
CA VAL A 35 6.85 -24.16 -1.23
C VAL A 35 6.89 -25.70 -1.31
N ASN A 36 7.99 -26.28 -1.80
CA ASN A 36 8.21 -27.73 -1.99
C ASN A 36 7.08 -28.41 -2.79
N ARG A 37 6.79 -27.90 -3.98
CA ARG A 37 5.78 -28.43 -4.92
C ARG A 37 6.26 -28.26 -6.37
N SER A 38 5.60 -28.97 -7.31
CA SER A 38 5.92 -28.82 -8.73
C SER A 38 5.58 -27.41 -9.25
N LYS A 39 6.30 -26.96 -10.28
CA LYS A 39 6.08 -25.68 -10.96
C LYS A 39 4.67 -25.57 -11.52
N GLU A 40 4.16 -26.68 -12.08
CA GLU A 40 2.81 -26.79 -12.65
C GLU A 40 1.74 -26.60 -11.57
N ALA A 41 1.88 -27.27 -10.42
CA ALA A 41 0.96 -27.15 -9.29
C ALA A 41 0.94 -25.70 -8.74
N VAL A 42 2.10 -25.07 -8.59
CA VAL A 42 2.21 -23.68 -8.15
C VAL A 42 1.58 -22.72 -9.16
N GLY A 43 1.90 -22.89 -10.46
CA GLY A 43 1.32 -22.06 -11.52
C GLY A 43 -0.20 -22.17 -11.58
N TYR A 44 -0.73 -23.40 -11.46
CA TYR A 44 -2.18 -23.63 -11.39
C TYR A 44 -2.84 -22.91 -10.19
N ARG A 45 -2.23 -23.01 -8.99
CA ARG A 45 -2.77 -22.37 -7.80
C ARG A 45 -2.76 -20.82 -7.90
N ILE A 46 -1.67 -20.22 -8.38
CA ILE A 46 -1.60 -18.77 -8.62
C ILE A 46 -2.71 -18.33 -9.58
N LYS A 47 -2.89 -19.05 -10.70
CA LYS A 47 -3.98 -18.77 -11.64
C LYS A 47 -5.34 -18.83 -10.95
N LYS A 48 -5.59 -19.84 -10.12
CA LYS A 48 -6.85 -19.99 -9.37
C LYS A 48 -7.07 -18.89 -8.33
N LEU A 49 -6.00 -18.41 -7.68
CA LEU A 49 -6.08 -17.29 -6.74
C LEU A 49 -6.44 -15.98 -7.45
N PHE A 50 -5.89 -15.73 -8.65
CA PHE A 50 -6.28 -14.59 -9.49
C PHE A 50 -7.73 -14.72 -9.99
N GLU A 51 -8.11 -15.85 -10.59
CA GLU A 51 -9.47 -16.11 -11.10
C GLU A 51 -10.53 -16.02 -9.98
N GLY A 52 -10.18 -16.44 -8.78
CA GLY A 52 -11.01 -16.30 -7.58
C GLY A 52 -11.05 -14.88 -7.01
N GLY A 53 -10.23 -13.97 -7.54
CA GLY A 53 -10.10 -12.60 -7.08
C GLY A 53 -9.60 -12.47 -5.64
N ILE A 54 -8.87 -13.47 -5.13
CA ILE A 54 -8.19 -13.44 -3.83
C ILE A 54 -6.86 -12.70 -3.98
N LEU A 55 -6.05 -13.09 -4.95
CA LEU A 55 -4.85 -12.38 -5.37
C LEU A 55 -5.26 -11.34 -6.42
N LEU A 56 -5.11 -10.06 -6.10
CA LEU A 56 -5.54 -8.94 -6.95
C LEU A 56 -4.41 -8.46 -7.86
N LYS A 57 -3.21 -8.32 -7.29
CA LYS A 57 -2.03 -7.77 -7.99
C LYS A 57 -0.74 -8.36 -7.47
N CYS A 58 0.27 -8.39 -8.36
CA CYS A 58 1.68 -8.54 -8.05
C CYS A 58 2.38 -7.24 -8.48
N HIS A 59 2.83 -6.42 -7.55
CA HIS A 59 3.29 -5.07 -7.86
C HIS A 59 4.60 -4.70 -7.16
N ALA A 60 5.28 -3.66 -7.69
CA ALA A 60 6.47 -3.09 -7.08
C ALA A 60 6.11 -2.07 -5.99
N ILE A 61 6.94 -2.00 -4.96
CA ILE A 61 6.98 -0.88 -4.02
C ILE A 61 7.99 0.11 -4.58
N VAL A 62 7.52 1.26 -5.01
CA VAL A 62 8.33 2.31 -5.65
C VAL A 62 8.58 3.45 -4.68
N ASP A 63 9.84 3.81 -4.52
CA ASP A 63 10.24 5.01 -3.76
C ASP A 63 10.25 6.23 -4.68
N MET A 64 9.11 6.91 -4.78
CA MET A 64 8.97 8.10 -5.62
C MET A 64 9.78 9.30 -5.10
N SER A 65 10.24 9.28 -3.85
CA SER A 65 11.14 10.31 -3.32
C SER A 65 12.49 10.33 -4.05
N LYS A 66 12.90 9.20 -4.63
CA LYS A 66 14.09 9.09 -5.50
C LYS A 66 13.97 9.93 -6.77
N PHE A 67 12.75 10.17 -7.24
CA PHE A 67 12.42 11.04 -8.37
C PHE A 67 11.98 12.45 -7.91
N SER A 68 12.36 12.82 -6.67
CA SER A 68 12.05 14.11 -6.07
C SER A 68 10.56 14.40 -5.88
N PHE A 69 9.74 13.34 -5.75
CA PHE A 69 8.34 13.50 -5.35
C PHE A 69 8.20 13.35 -3.84
N GLU A 70 7.39 14.22 -3.25
CA GLU A 70 6.85 14.08 -1.91
C GLU A 70 5.43 13.54 -1.98
N THR A 71 5.06 12.67 -1.04
CA THR A 71 3.71 12.11 -0.95
C THR A 71 2.90 12.88 0.08
N PHE A 72 1.94 13.65 -0.39
CA PHE A 72 0.94 14.30 0.45
C PHE A 72 -0.24 13.37 0.65
N ARG A 73 -0.67 13.24 1.90
CA ARG A 73 -1.93 12.59 2.26
C ARG A 73 -2.92 13.62 2.76
N VAL A 74 -4.15 13.56 2.25
CA VAL A 74 -5.25 14.37 2.76
C VAL A 74 -6.36 13.44 3.23
N TYR A 75 -6.62 13.40 4.53
CA TYR A 75 -7.84 12.82 5.06
C TYR A 75 -8.99 13.79 4.88
N ILE A 76 -10.16 13.26 4.46
CA ILE A 76 -11.37 14.06 4.23
C ILE A 76 -12.52 13.41 4.99
N ARG A 77 -13.30 14.26 5.65
CA ARG A 77 -14.59 13.96 6.24
C ARG A 77 -15.67 14.72 5.49
N TRP A 78 -16.72 14.03 5.09
CA TRP A 78 -17.79 14.61 4.30
C TRP A 78 -18.87 15.24 5.17
N GLN A 79 -19.57 16.23 4.60
CA GLN A 79 -20.85 16.71 5.12
C GLN A 79 -21.91 16.70 4.01
N ASN A 80 -23.13 16.32 4.37
CA ASN A 80 -24.31 16.38 3.47
C ASN A 80 -24.05 15.81 2.07
N THR A 81 -23.40 14.62 2.00
CA THR A 81 -22.92 14.04 0.74
C THR A 81 -23.59 12.69 0.48
N THR A 82 -24.21 12.55 -0.68
CA THR A 82 -24.78 11.29 -1.17
C THR A 82 -23.73 10.37 -1.77
N LEU A 83 -24.06 9.09 -1.95
CA LEU A 83 -23.17 8.13 -2.64
C LEU A 83 -22.84 8.59 -4.07
N ARG A 84 -23.84 9.12 -4.81
CA ARG A 84 -23.63 9.63 -6.18
C ARG A 84 -22.63 10.78 -6.22
N GLU A 85 -22.72 11.72 -5.27
CA GLU A 85 -21.77 12.85 -5.19
C GLU A 85 -20.35 12.38 -4.82
N LYS A 86 -20.24 11.36 -3.97
CA LYS A 86 -18.93 10.72 -3.67
C LYS A 86 -18.35 10.08 -4.94
N GLU A 87 -19.14 9.40 -5.75
CA GLU A 87 -18.69 8.81 -7.02
C GLU A 87 -18.24 9.89 -8.02
N GLN A 88 -18.99 10.97 -8.15
CA GLN A 88 -18.62 12.13 -8.99
C GLN A 88 -17.30 12.75 -8.54
N PHE A 89 -17.04 12.81 -7.23
CA PHE A 89 -15.77 13.27 -6.72
C PHE A 89 -14.62 12.32 -7.07
N TYR A 90 -14.81 11.01 -7.01
CA TYR A 90 -13.81 10.04 -7.46
C TYR A 90 -13.49 10.19 -8.94
N GLU A 91 -14.51 10.37 -9.79
CA GLU A 91 -14.32 10.65 -11.22
C GLU A 91 -13.59 11.96 -11.48
N PHE A 92 -13.86 12.99 -10.69
CA PHE A 92 -13.11 14.24 -10.73
C PHE A 92 -11.64 14.04 -10.37
N LEU A 93 -11.35 13.36 -9.26
CA LEU A 93 -9.99 13.08 -8.80
C LEU A 93 -9.20 12.25 -9.82
N SER A 94 -9.85 11.30 -10.52
CA SER A 94 -9.19 10.44 -11.51
C SER A 94 -8.64 11.21 -12.73
N LYS A 95 -9.07 12.45 -12.93
CA LYS A 95 -8.63 13.34 -14.01
C LYS A 95 -7.49 14.27 -13.56
N ILE A 96 -7.06 14.18 -12.32
CA ILE A 96 -5.99 15.02 -11.76
C ILE A 96 -4.68 14.22 -11.77
N PRO A 97 -3.70 14.61 -12.57
CA PRO A 97 -2.49 13.82 -12.82
C PRO A 97 -1.69 13.44 -11.58
N ASN A 98 -1.56 14.33 -10.61
CA ASN A 98 -0.78 14.09 -9.41
C ASN A 98 -1.56 13.40 -8.28
N VAL A 99 -2.81 13.00 -8.51
CA VAL A 99 -3.56 12.12 -7.61
C VAL A 99 -3.19 10.66 -7.88
N TRP A 100 -2.46 10.03 -6.96
CA TRP A 100 -1.94 8.68 -7.12
C TRP A 100 -2.88 7.59 -6.64
N THR A 101 -3.52 7.84 -5.51
CA THR A 101 -4.39 6.85 -4.87
C THR A 101 -5.46 7.53 -4.06
N VAL A 102 -6.62 6.88 -4.01
CA VAL A 102 -7.71 7.24 -3.11
C VAL A 102 -8.06 6.01 -2.28
N ALA A 103 -8.15 6.15 -0.98
CA ALA A 103 -8.68 5.11 -0.10
C ALA A 103 -10.07 5.51 0.39
N LYS A 104 -11.02 4.60 0.25
CA LYS A 104 -12.35 4.74 0.86
C LYS A 104 -12.27 4.25 2.29
N LEU A 105 -12.71 5.07 3.22
CA LEU A 105 -12.60 4.83 4.66
C LEU A 105 -13.97 4.77 5.33
N HIS A 106 -14.00 4.25 6.55
CA HIS A 106 -15.14 4.35 7.46
C HIS A 106 -14.63 4.56 8.89
N GLY A 107 -15.37 5.35 9.66
CA GLY A 107 -15.01 5.74 11.03
C GLY A 107 -14.87 7.25 11.16
N ILE A 108 -13.73 7.72 11.66
CA ILE A 108 -13.47 9.16 11.85
C ILE A 108 -13.21 9.91 10.54
N TRP A 109 -12.78 9.22 9.49
CA TRP A 109 -12.57 9.72 8.14
C TRP A 109 -13.36 8.93 7.12
N ASP A 110 -13.77 9.58 6.05
CA ASP A 110 -14.51 8.95 4.95
C ASP A 110 -13.59 8.59 3.77
N MET A 111 -12.47 9.30 3.63
CA MET A 111 -11.54 9.15 2.52
C MET A 111 -10.12 9.54 2.93
N ALA A 112 -9.13 8.90 2.29
CA ALA A 112 -7.76 9.39 2.20
C ALA A 112 -7.38 9.60 0.74
N LEU A 113 -6.83 10.76 0.43
CA LEU A 113 -6.30 11.13 -0.88
C LEU A 113 -4.79 11.19 -0.79
N PHE A 114 -4.10 10.56 -1.76
CA PHE A 114 -2.64 10.56 -1.84
C PHE A 114 -2.19 11.25 -3.12
N LEU A 115 -1.38 12.29 -2.98
CA LEU A 115 -0.87 13.10 -4.08
C LEU A 115 0.65 13.03 -4.11
N GLY A 116 1.21 12.92 -5.32
CA GLY A 116 2.65 13.06 -5.53
C GLY A 116 2.94 14.44 -6.12
N CYS A 117 3.76 15.23 -5.43
CA CYS A 117 4.15 16.57 -5.87
C CYS A 117 5.65 16.76 -5.69
N ARG A 118 6.30 17.45 -6.63
CA ARG A 118 7.72 17.81 -6.50
C ARG A 118 7.92 19.11 -5.73
N LYS A 119 6.86 19.93 -5.64
CA LYS A 119 6.87 21.21 -4.95
C LYS A 119 5.58 21.38 -4.17
N THR A 120 5.64 22.06 -3.03
CA THR A 120 4.45 22.42 -2.26
C THR A 120 3.46 23.29 -3.04
N THR A 121 3.94 24.08 -4.03
CA THR A 121 3.08 24.87 -4.91
C THR A 121 2.20 23.98 -5.80
N GLU A 122 2.71 22.86 -6.32
CA GLU A 122 1.91 21.90 -7.08
C GLU A 122 0.80 21.28 -6.23
N PHE A 123 1.11 20.96 -4.97
CA PHE A 123 0.09 20.50 -4.02
C PHE A 123 -0.97 21.59 -3.79
N GLN A 124 -0.54 22.83 -3.55
CA GLN A 124 -1.44 23.96 -3.29
C GLN A 124 -2.39 24.21 -4.47
N GLU A 125 -1.88 24.22 -5.69
CA GLU A 125 -2.68 24.39 -6.92
C GLU A 125 -3.73 23.27 -7.05
N THR A 126 -3.33 22.02 -6.82
CA THR A 126 -4.24 20.88 -6.87
C THR A 126 -5.29 20.96 -5.77
N TRP A 127 -4.88 21.32 -4.54
CA TRP A 127 -5.80 21.43 -3.41
C TRP A 127 -6.80 22.57 -3.63
N ASN A 128 -6.36 23.73 -4.11
CA ASN A 128 -7.25 24.85 -4.46
C ASN A 128 -8.31 24.40 -5.48
N LYS A 129 -7.90 23.67 -6.54
CA LYS A 129 -8.83 23.14 -7.53
C LYS A 129 -9.86 22.18 -6.92
N ILE A 130 -9.46 21.37 -5.93
CA ILE A 130 -10.38 20.51 -5.19
C ILE A 130 -11.34 21.35 -4.35
N GLU A 131 -10.82 22.34 -3.60
CA GLU A 131 -11.66 23.20 -2.76
C GLU A 131 -12.65 24.04 -3.57
N GLU A 132 -12.25 24.64 -4.70
CA GLU A 132 -13.12 25.39 -5.59
C GLU A 132 -14.38 24.61 -5.98
N ASN A 133 -14.24 23.29 -6.23
CA ASN A 133 -15.34 22.45 -6.67
C ASN A 133 -16.10 21.75 -5.53
N TYR A 134 -15.42 21.43 -4.41
CA TYR A 134 -15.97 20.52 -3.39
C TYR A 134 -15.87 21.02 -1.96
N LYS A 135 -15.38 22.25 -1.69
CA LYS A 135 -15.27 22.80 -0.32
C LYS A 135 -16.57 22.70 0.46
N HIS A 136 -17.70 22.96 -0.18
CA HIS A 136 -19.03 22.91 0.42
C HIS A 136 -19.48 21.50 0.84
N LYS A 137 -18.77 20.43 0.39
CA LYS A 137 -19.01 19.03 0.75
C LYS A 137 -18.01 18.51 1.77
N ILE A 138 -16.94 19.23 2.01
CA ILE A 138 -15.88 18.85 2.97
C ILE A 138 -16.20 19.47 4.32
N LEU A 139 -16.46 18.62 5.33
CA LEU A 139 -16.64 19.04 6.72
C LEU A 139 -15.30 19.39 7.35
N GLU A 140 -14.32 18.52 7.17
CA GLU A 140 -13.01 18.59 7.80
C GLU A 140 -11.98 17.90 6.91
N TYR A 141 -10.75 18.36 6.93
CA TYR A 141 -9.64 17.65 6.31
C TYR A 141 -8.36 17.80 7.14
N LYS A 142 -7.45 16.82 6.98
CA LYS A 142 -6.14 16.82 7.63
C LYS A 142 -5.06 16.46 6.59
N ILE A 143 -4.10 17.36 6.42
CA ILE A 143 -2.98 17.18 5.49
C ILE A 143 -1.77 16.66 6.27
N ALA A 144 -1.06 15.70 5.68
CA ALA A 144 0.22 15.22 6.15
C ALA A 144 1.15 14.92 4.96
N VAL A 145 2.46 15.00 5.20
CA VAL A 145 3.50 14.58 4.25
C VAL A 145 4.14 13.32 4.79
N TYR A 146 4.19 12.25 3.97
CA TYR A 146 4.80 10.99 4.35
C TYR A 146 6.31 11.00 4.18
N SER A 147 7.02 10.47 5.21
CA SER A 147 8.45 10.19 5.13
C SER A 147 8.98 9.61 6.45
N PRO A 148 9.47 8.39 6.49
CA PRO A 148 9.36 7.30 5.52
C PRO A 148 8.09 6.45 5.67
N ILE A 149 7.90 5.49 4.74
CA ILE A 149 6.91 4.42 4.84
C ILE A 149 7.65 3.09 4.90
N HIS A 150 7.32 2.25 5.89
CA HIS A 150 7.90 0.92 6.08
C HIS A 150 6.85 -0.15 5.83
N ASN A 151 7.01 -0.91 4.76
CA ASN A 151 6.12 -2.03 4.43
C ASN A 151 6.73 -3.34 4.93
N PHE A 152 5.93 -4.15 5.63
CA PHE A 152 6.27 -5.50 6.05
C PHE A 152 5.52 -6.52 5.19
N ASN A 153 5.94 -7.77 5.25
CA ASN A 153 5.19 -8.84 4.60
C ASN A 153 3.96 -9.24 5.45
N LYS A 154 2.94 -9.78 4.78
CA LYS A 154 1.59 -10.05 5.30
C LYS A 154 1.53 -11.31 6.16
N ARG A 155 2.22 -11.32 7.30
CA ARG A 155 2.33 -12.45 8.23
C ARG A 155 1.03 -12.83 8.95
N PHE A 156 -0.02 -12.04 8.82
CA PHE A 156 -1.34 -12.41 9.33
C PHE A 156 -1.90 -13.70 8.68
N LEU A 157 -1.42 -14.09 7.50
CA LEU A 157 -1.78 -15.34 6.83
C LEU A 157 -1.20 -16.58 7.55
N ASP A 158 0.01 -16.44 8.14
CA ASP A 158 0.67 -17.46 8.96
C ASP A 158 1.65 -16.76 9.93
N GLN A 159 1.30 -16.72 11.21
CA GLN A 159 2.10 -16.07 12.25
C GLN A 159 3.49 -16.74 12.44
N TYR A 160 3.63 -17.98 12.04
CA TYR A 160 4.89 -18.74 12.14
C TYR A 160 5.80 -18.59 10.92
N PHE A 161 5.37 -17.80 9.93
CA PHE A 161 6.21 -17.54 8.76
C PHE A 161 7.53 -16.87 9.17
N PRO A 162 8.69 -17.49 8.89
CA PRO A 162 9.96 -17.11 9.55
C PRO A 162 10.58 -15.82 8.99
N LYS A 163 10.15 -15.37 7.81
CA LYS A 163 10.76 -14.22 7.15
C LYS A 163 10.05 -12.93 7.58
N ILE A 164 10.83 -11.95 8.03
CA ILE A 164 10.38 -10.57 8.22
C ILE A 164 11.13 -9.71 7.21
N ILE A 165 10.38 -9.16 6.26
CA ILE A 165 10.94 -8.34 5.18
C ILE A 165 10.46 -6.92 5.40
N VAL A 166 11.39 -5.98 5.44
CA VAL A 166 11.12 -4.55 5.54
C VAL A 166 11.50 -3.88 4.24
N ARG A 167 10.57 -3.11 3.67
CA ARG A 167 10.78 -2.33 2.45
C ARG A 167 10.40 -0.89 2.76
N SER A 168 11.39 -0.04 2.81
CA SER A 168 11.22 1.38 3.18
C SER A 168 11.27 2.25 1.95
N THR A 169 10.41 3.26 1.91
CA THR A 169 10.36 4.33 0.89
C THR A 169 10.37 5.69 1.58
N GLY A 170 10.57 6.77 0.83
CA GLY A 170 10.63 8.13 1.40
C GLY A 170 12.01 8.45 1.98
N THR A 171 13.08 7.92 1.39
CA THR A 171 14.45 8.10 1.90
C THR A 171 15.13 9.38 1.42
N HIS A 172 14.50 10.15 0.56
CA HIS A 172 14.94 11.48 0.05
C HIS A 172 16.33 11.57 -0.60
N GLN A 173 16.98 10.44 -0.86
CA GLN A 173 18.21 10.44 -1.66
C GLN A 173 17.85 10.38 -3.13
N GLY A 174 17.75 11.54 -3.79
CA GLY A 174 17.48 11.63 -5.22
C GLY A 174 18.52 10.88 -6.05
N ILE A 175 18.10 10.44 -7.22
CA ILE A 175 18.96 9.83 -8.24
C ILE A 175 18.87 10.62 -9.53
N GLU A 176 19.83 10.43 -10.43
CA GLU A 176 19.68 10.87 -11.82
C GLU A 176 18.71 9.95 -12.56
N PHE A 177 17.70 10.51 -13.20
CA PHE A 177 16.68 9.79 -13.96
C PHE A 177 16.25 10.57 -15.21
N ASP A 178 15.64 9.88 -16.13
CA ASP A 178 15.05 10.45 -17.34
C ASP A 178 13.56 10.03 -17.48
N ASP A 179 12.88 10.57 -18.51
CA ASP A 179 11.47 10.27 -18.77
C ASP A 179 11.24 8.78 -19.08
N LEU A 180 12.24 8.10 -19.62
CA LEU A 180 12.15 6.66 -19.89
C LEU A 180 12.09 5.86 -18.58
N ASP A 181 12.79 6.27 -17.52
CA ASP A 181 12.72 5.62 -16.21
C ASP A 181 11.32 5.75 -15.62
N LEU A 182 10.74 6.96 -15.67
CA LEU A 182 9.37 7.21 -15.21
C LEU A 182 8.37 6.35 -16.00
N LYS A 183 8.49 6.32 -17.33
CA LYS A 183 7.61 5.54 -18.19
C LYS A 183 7.71 4.02 -17.92
N ILE A 184 8.93 3.53 -17.70
CA ILE A 184 9.13 2.11 -17.34
C ILE A 184 8.50 1.81 -15.98
N ILE A 185 8.65 2.69 -14.98
CA ILE A 185 8.01 2.50 -13.66
C ILE A 185 6.49 2.52 -13.79
N GLN A 186 5.88 3.43 -14.53
CA GLN A 186 4.44 3.47 -14.77
C GLN A 186 3.91 2.13 -15.28
N GLU A 187 4.59 1.58 -16.30
CA GLU A 187 4.17 0.33 -16.93
C GLU A 187 4.45 -0.90 -16.07
N TYR A 188 5.59 -0.92 -15.36
CA TYR A 188 6.05 -2.10 -14.65
C TYR A 188 5.50 -2.20 -13.22
N ALA A 189 5.36 -1.08 -12.51
CA ALA A 189 5.08 -1.10 -11.09
C ALA A 189 3.74 -1.78 -10.74
N ASN A 190 2.73 -1.62 -11.58
CA ASN A 190 1.38 -2.15 -11.33
C ASN A 190 1.21 -3.65 -11.62
N ASP A 191 2.08 -4.24 -12.46
CA ASP A 191 2.10 -5.68 -12.75
C ASP A 191 3.53 -6.13 -13.06
N VAL A 192 4.23 -6.59 -12.03
CA VAL A 192 5.63 -7.05 -12.16
C VAL A 192 5.75 -8.44 -12.79
N ARG A 193 4.64 -9.10 -13.08
CA ARG A 193 4.61 -10.40 -13.77
C ARG A 193 4.33 -10.29 -15.26
N GLN A 194 4.06 -9.09 -15.77
CA GLN A 194 3.90 -8.84 -17.20
C GLN A 194 5.20 -9.10 -17.98
N SER A 195 5.10 -9.35 -19.27
CA SER A 195 6.27 -9.60 -20.10
C SER A 195 7.06 -8.34 -20.38
N LEU A 196 8.40 -8.41 -20.32
CA LEU A 196 9.27 -7.29 -20.72
C LEU A 196 9.05 -6.87 -22.18
N LEU A 197 8.57 -7.78 -23.04
CA LEU A 197 8.18 -7.46 -24.41
C LEU A 197 6.99 -6.49 -24.45
N SER A 198 6.01 -6.66 -23.56
CA SER A 198 4.88 -5.73 -23.46
C SER A 198 5.37 -4.33 -23.12
N ILE A 199 6.19 -4.22 -22.07
CA ILE A 199 6.77 -2.93 -21.62
C ILE A 199 7.62 -2.29 -22.73
N SER A 200 8.48 -3.08 -23.40
CA SER A 200 9.36 -2.59 -24.46
C SER A 200 8.56 -1.96 -25.61
N LYS A 201 7.43 -2.57 -26.00
CA LYS A 201 6.55 -2.02 -27.02
C LYS A 201 5.90 -0.70 -26.58
N LYS A 202 5.39 -0.63 -25.36
CA LYS A 202 4.76 0.59 -24.82
C LYS A 202 5.75 1.73 -24.63
N CYS A 203 6.98 1.42 -24.21
CA CYS A 203 8.05 2.41 -24.04
C CYS A 203 8.81 2.72 -25.33
N ASN A 204 8.56 1.99 -26.44
CA ASN A 204 9.25 2.11 -27.73
C ASN A 204 10.77 1.96 -27.59
N VAL A 205 11.24 0.95 -26.86
CA VAL A 205 12.66 0.62 -26.65
C VAL A 205 12.89 -0.90 -26.71
N SER A 206 14.16 -1.34 -26.77
CA SER A 206 14.47 -2.77 -26.76
C SER A 206 14.15 -3.44 -25.43
N ILE A 207 13.87 -4.76 -25.44
CA ILE A 207 13.68 -5.56 -24.20
C ILE A 207 14.91 -5.47 -23.30
N GLU A 208 16.10 -5.43 -23.91
CA GLU A 208 17.38 -5.33 -23.17
C GLU A 208 17.50 -3.97 -22.46
N THR A 209 17.03 -2.89 -23.10
CA THR A 209 16.96 -1.55 -22.47
C THR A 209 16.04 -1.58 -21.25
N VAL A 210 14.83 -2.15 -21.38
CA VAL A 210 13.88 -2.28 -20.25
C VAL A 210 14.52 -3.07 -19.10
N ARG A 211 15.15 -4.22 -19.41
CA ARG A 211 15.81 -5.06 -18.41
C ARG A 211 16.91 -4.31 -17.65
N LYS A 212 17.77 -3.58 -18.38
CA LYS A 212 18.87 -2.80 -17.79
C LYS A 212 18.33 -1.67 -16.89
N ARG A 213 17.28 -0.98 -17.33
CA ARG A 213 16.65 0.10 -16.56
C ARG A 213 16.01 -0.42 -15.28
N ILE A 214 15.20 -1.49 -15.33
CA ILE A 214 14.60 -2.10 -14.14
C ILE A 214 15.70 -2.52 -13.17
N LYS A 215 16.75 -3.21 -13.64
CA LYS A 215 17.86 -3.64 -12.78
C LYS A 215 18.58 -2.46 -12.12
N ARG A 216 18.78 -1.36 -12.83
CA ARG A 216 19.34 -0.13 -12.26
C ARG A 216 18.44 0.42 -11.17
N LEU A 217 17.13 0.54 -11.43
CA LEU A 217 16.15 1.07 -10.49
C LEU A 217 16.03 0.19 -9.22
N GLU A 218 16.25 -1.13 -9.34
CA GLU A 218 16.37 -2.03 -8.18
C GLU A 218 17.66 -1.76 -7.36
N ILE A 219 18.80 -1.60 -8.02
CA ILE A 219 20.09 -1.34 -7.37
C ILE A 219 20.04 0.00 -6.62
N GLU A 220 19.48 1.03 -7.25
CA GLU A 220 19.34 2.38 -6.71
C GLU A 220 18.20 2.52 -5.69
N LYS A 221 17.50 1.39 -5.42
CA LYS A 221 16.37 1.33 -4.47
C LYS A 221 15.20 2.24 -4.82
N VAL A 222 15.01 2.58 -6.10
CA VAL A 222 13.75 3.13 -6.61
C VAL A 222 12.67 2.07 -6.50
N ILE A 223 12.98 0.85 -6.96
CA ILE A 223 12.18 -0.33 -6.65
C ILE A 223 12.68 -0.88 -5.32
N ALA A 224 11.98 -0.53 -4.24
CA ALA A 224 12.32 -0.95 -2.88
C ALA A 224 12.01 -2.43 -2.62
N GLY A 225 11.21 -3.05 -3.47
CA GLY A 225 10.86 -4.46 -3.43
C GLY A 225 9.54 -4.75 -4.12
N TYR A 226 9.03 -5.95 -3.89
CA TYR A 226 7.85 -6.47 -4.55
C TYR A 226 6.88 -7.03 -3.52
N LYS A 227 5.57 -6.86 -3.75
CA LYS A 227 4.52 -7.39 -2.86
C LYS A 227 3.26 -7.75 -3.66
N ILE A 228 2.28 -8.31 -2.96
CA ILE A 228 0.97 -8.64 -3.52
C ILE A 228 -0.14 -7.82 -2.87
N ASP A 229 -1.23 -7.62 -3.62
CA ASP A 229 -2.49 -7.16 -3.06
C ASP A 229 -3.49 -8.30 -2.99
N LEU A 230 -4.22 -8.35 -1.87
CA LEU A 230 -5.20 -9.37 -1.55
C LEU A 230 -6.58 -8.76 -1.32
N ASP A 231 -7.61 -9.45 -1.74
CA ASP A 231 -8.97 -9.17 -1.28
C ASP A 231 -9.13 -9.76 0.14
N LEU A 232 -8.94 -8.90 1.14
CA LEU A 232 -9.04 -9.29 2.54
C LEU A 232 -10.43 -9.83 2.90
N SER A 233 -11.48 -9.29 2.27
CA SER A 233 -12.87 -9.71 2.55
C SER A 233 -13.12 -11.17 2.16
N LYS A 234 -12.57 -11.62 1.03
CA LYS A 234 -12.63 -13.01 0.59
C LYS A 234 -11.83 -13.97 1.47
N LEU A 235 -10.86 -13.44 2.20
CA LEU A 235 -10.07 -14.19 3.17
C LEU A 235 -10.66 -14.15 4.59
N GLY A 236 -11.75 -13.40 4.80
CA GLY A 236 -12.36 -13.22 6.11
C GLY A 236 -11.58 -12.29 7.03
N TYR A 237 -10.86 -11.33 6.46
CA TYR A 237 -10.12 -10.33 7.20
C TYR A 237 -10.61 -8.91 6.89
N GLN A 238 -10.25 -7.99 7.77
CA GLN A 238 -10.52 -6.56 7.67
C GLN A 238 -9.21 -5.79 7.87
N GLY A 239 -9.02 -4.70 7.12
CA GLY A 239 -7.87 -3.82 7.25
C GLY A 239 -8.24 -2.55 8.00
N TYR A 240 -7.38 -2.15 8.93
CA TYR A 240 -7.53 -0.92 9.68
C TYR A 240 -6.25 -0.10 9.66
N ARG A 241 -6.43 1.20 9.72
CA ARG A 241 -5.41 2.17 10.10
C ARG A 241 -5.52 2.42 11.59
N VAL A 242 -4.38 2.48 12.28
CA VAL A 242 -4.29 2.91 13.68
C VAL A 242 -3.27 4.04 13.78
N ASP A 243 -3.73 5.17 14.25
CA ASP A 243 -2.95 6.37 14.50
C ASP A 243 -2.71 6.50 16.01
N PHE A 244 -1.46 6.34 16.47
CA PHE A 244 -1.07 6.54 17.85
C PHE A 244 -0.54 7.95 18.07
N TYR A 245 -0.99 8.58 19.14
CA TYR A 245 -0.54 9.88 19.61
C TYR A 245 0.27 9.69 20.87
N LEU A 246 1.50 10.21 20.89
CA LEU A 246 2.49 9.92 21.91
C LEU A 246 2.69 11.08 22.88
N ASN A 247 2.99 10.75 24.15
CA ASN A 247 3.49 11.70 25.15
C ASN A 247 5.02 11.87 25.09
N SER A 248 5.71 10.89 24.50
CA SER A 248 7.17 10.81 24.49
C SER A 248 7.67 9.97 23.32
N THR A 249 8.78 10.38 22.73
CA THR A 249 9.47 9.66 21.67
C THR A 249 10.56 8.69 22.20
N LYS A 250 10.78 8.64 23.52
CA LYS A 250 11.89 7.89 24.14
C LYS A 250 11.90 6.39 23.78
N ARG A 251 10.72 5.80 23.55
CA ARG A 251 10.58 4.37 23.21
C ARG A 251 10.12 4.12 21.78
N ASN A 252 10.24 5.09 20.87
CA ASN A 252 9.80 4.93 19.48
C ASN A 252 10.44 3.72 18.79
N LYS A 253 11.73 3.49 19.04
CA LYS A 253 12.42 2.31 18.47
C LYS A 253 11.84 1.00 18.99
N GLU A 254 11.49 0.93 20.27
CA GLU A 254 10.90 -0.26 20.89
C GLU A 254 9.48 -0.48 20.37
N LEU A 255 8.68 0.57 20.24
CA LEU A 255 7.35 0.52 19.64
C LEU A 255 7.43 0.07 18.17
N PHE A 256 8.36 0.62 17.40
CA PHE A 256 8.61 0.21 16.01
C PHE A 256 8.95 -1.29 15.92
N GLU A 257 9.89 -1.78 16.73
CA GLU A 257 10.26 -3.19 16.73
C GLU A 257 9.10 -4.10 17.16
N PHE A 258 8.31 -3.70 18.14
CA PHE A 258 7.14 -4.44 18.56
C PHE A 258 6.11 -4.58 17.41
N ILE A 259 5.77 -3.47 16.78
CA ILE A 259 4.81 -3.45 15.65
C ILE A 259 5.36 -4.27 14.47
N LYS A 260 6.65 -4.11 14.11
CA LYS A 260 7.30 -4.86 13.04
C LYS A 260 7.27 -6.39 13.29
N LEU A 261 7.44 -6.81 14.54
CA LEU A 261 7.46 -8.23 14.93
C LEU A 261 6.05 -8.82 15.04
N HIS A 262 5.03 -8.01 15.31
CA HIS A 262 3.67 -8.48 15.46
C HIS A 262 3.06 -8.83 14.08
N HIS A 263 2.54 -10.05 13.93
CA HIS A 263 2.16 -10.62 12.64
C HIS A 263 0.94 -9.95 11.97
N ASN A 264 0.10 -9.24 12.71
CA ASN A 264 -1.06 -8.53 12.16
C ASN A 264 -0.72 -7.18 11.54
N PHE A 265 0.36 -6.52 11.98
CA PHE A 265 0.77 -5.26 11.38
C PHE A 265 1.60 -5.50 10.11
N TYR A 266 1.33 -4.73 9.06
CA TYR A 266 2.03 -4.88 7.78
C TYR A 266 2.62 -3.57 7.25
N GLN A 267 2.38 -2.44 7.94
CA GLN A 267 2.95 -1.15 7.55
C GLN A 267 3.07 -0.21 8.75
N ILE A 268 4.14 0.59 8.74
CA ILE A 268 4.32 1.77 9.58
C ILE A 268 4.56 2.95 8.66
N ASN A 269 3.90 4.07 8.94
CA ASN A 269 4.13 5.32 8.24
C ASN A 269 4.60 6.37 9.24
N GLU A 270 5.63 7.10 8.86
CA GLU A 270 6.01 8.33 9.53
C GLU A 270 5.49 9.50 8.70
N SER A 271 5.06 10.58 9.36
CA SER A 271 4.50 11.71 8.65
C SER A 271 4.66 13.02 9.43
N ILE A 272 4.77 14.12 8.68
CA ILE A 272 4.69 15.47 9.23
C ILE A 272 3.23 15.94 9.10
N GLY A 273 2.64 16.41 10.19
CA GLY A 273 1.22 16.82 10.22
C GLY A 273 0.22 15.69 10.43
N GLY A 274 0.67 14.42 10.48
CA GLY A 274 -0.14 13.25 10.80
C GLY A 274 -0.25 12.95 12.29
N ALA A 275 -0.32 11.65 12.64
CA ALA A 275 -0.14 11.17 14.00
C ALA A 275 1.35 10.94 14.29
N ASP A 276 1.72 10.81 15.57
CA ASP A 276 3.11 10.61 15.96
C ASP A 276 3.65 9.25 15.50
N PHE A 277 2.76 8.24 15.42
CA PHE A 277 3.09 6.90 14.96
C PHE A 277 1.88 6.26 14.29
N GLU A 278 2.00 5.97 13.03
CA GLU A 278 0.89 5.53 12.19
C GLU A 278 1.11 4.10 11.69
N THR A 279 0.11 3.22 11.85
CA THR A 279 0.26 1.79 11.50
C THR A 279 -0.92 1.29 10.67
N GLU A 280 -0.69 0.22 9.92
CA GLU A 280 -1.74 -0.53 9.24
C GLU A 280 -1.75 -1.98 9.74
N ILE A 281 -2.94 -2.46 10.06
CA ILE A 281 -3.18 -3.76 10.68
C ILE A 281 -4.28 -4.53 9.94
N VAL A 282 -4.12 -5.85 9.86
CA VAL A 282 -5.12 -6.77 9.33
C VAL A 282 -5.56 -7.73 10.43
N VAL A 283 -6.85 -7.79 10.65
CA VAL A 283 -7.49 -8.61 11.69
C VAL A 283 -8.71 -9.34 11.15
N LYS A 284 -9.20 -10.35 11.85
CA LYS A 284 -10.43 -11.07 11.48
C LYS A 284 -11.69 -10.23 11.72
N ASP A 285 -11.69 -9.50 12.83
CA ASP A 285 -12.83 -8.70 13.26
C ASP A 285 -12.41 -7.57 14.21
N LEU A 286 -13.39 -6.76 14.62
CA LEU A 286 -13.15 -5.64 15.53
C LEU A 286 -12.72 -6.11 16.93
N VAL A 287 -13.16 -7.28 17.38
CA VAL A 287 -12.77 -7.79 18.72
C VAL A 287 -11.27 -8.05 18.75
N GLN A 288 -10.75 -8.75 17.73
CA GLN A 288 -9.31 -8.99 17.61
C GLN A 288 -8.52 -7.67 17.50
N LEU A 289 -9.05 -6.66 16.79
CA LEU A 289 -8.41 -5.34 16.74
C LEU A 289 -8.27 -4.75 18.14
N LEU A 290 -9.34 -4.73 18.90
CA LEU A 290 -9.35 -4.13 20.24
C LEU A 290 -8.45 -4.88 21.22
N GLU A 291 -8.39 -6.22 21.15
CA GLU A 291 -7.47 -7.04 21.95
C GLU A 291 -6.00 -6.67 21.65
N ILE A 292 -5.64 -6.55 20.38
CA ILE A 292 -4.25 -6.16 19.98
C ILE A 292 -3.95 -4.71 20.43
N LEU A 293 -4.90 -3.79 20.28
CA LEU A 293 -4.70 -2.42 20.73
C LEU A 293 -4.55 -2.33 22.25
N GLU A 294 -5.29 -3.13 23.00
CA GLU A 294 -5.13 -3.22 24.45
C GLU A 294 -3.73 -3.75 24.84
N GLU A 295 -3.22 -4.77 24.14
CA GLU A 295 -1.84 -5.26 24.33
C GLU A 295 -0.81 -4.15 24.10
N VAL A 296 -0.95 -3.40 22.98
CA VAL A 296 -0.08 -2.26 22.66
C VAL A 296 -0.16 -1.19 23.76
N MET A 297 -1.37 -0.81 24.17
CA MET A 297 -1.59 0.21 25.20
C MET A 297 -1.01 -0.18 26.56
N GLN A 298 -1.18 -1.44 26.99
CA GLN A 298 -0.61 -1.93 28.24
C GLN A 298 0.92 -1.89 28.22
N ARG A 299 1.55 -2.31 27.12
CA ARG A 299 2.99 -2.36 26.98
C ARG A 299 3.64 -0.98 26.89
N PHE A 300 2.95 0.00 26.29
CA PHE A 300 3.46 1.33 26.01
C PHE A 300 2.64 2.45 26.68
N LYS A 301 1.99 2.14 27.81
CA LYS A 301 1.14 3.08 28.58
C LYS A 301 1.86 4.36 29.02
N ASP A 302 3.17 4.31 29.15
CA ASP A 302 4.04 5.43 29.52
C ASP A 302 4.39 6.33 28.31
N VAL A 303 4.13 5.83 27.09
CA VAL A 303 4.46 6.51 25.83
C VAL A 303 3.23 6.94 25.07
N ILE A 304 2.24 6.04 24.92
CA ILE A 304 1.03 6.30 24.14
C ILE A 304 0.02 7.07 25.01
N ARG A 305 -0.41 8.23 24.49
CA ARG A 305 -1.45 9.06 25.14
C ARG A 305 -2.84 8.57 24.81
N TYR A 306 -3.11 8.34 23.52
CA TYR A 306 -4.35 7.74 22.99
C TYR A 306 -4.12 7.25 21.56
N TYR A 307 -5.07 6.53 21.01
CA TYR A 307 -5.08 6.10 19.62
C TYR A 307 -6.43 6.42 18.96
N GLN A 308 -6.41 6.47 17.64
CA GLN A 308 -7.59 6.48 16.78
C GLN A 308 -7.46 5.36 15.76
N TYR A 309 -8.58 4.76 15.37
CA TYR A 309 -8.58 3.79 14.27
C TYR A 309 -9.75 4.02 13.32
N PHE A 310 -9.58 3.60 12.09
CA PHE A 310 -10.59 3.62 11.04
C PHE A 310 -10.31 2.52 10.04
N GLY A 311 -11.38 2.03 9.38
CA GLY A 311 -11.28 0.89 8.47
C GLY A 311 -11.20 1.31 7.02
N TYR A 312 -10.69 0.40 6.19
CA TYR A 312 -10.69 0.52 4.74
C TYR A 312 -11.89 -0.23 4.15
N THR A 313 -12.62 0.41 3.22
CA THR A 313 -13.69 -0.21 2.45
C THR A 313 -13.32 -0.42 0.98
N GLY A 314 -12.21 0.13 0.54
CA GLY A 314 -11.67 -0.06 -0.81
C GLY A 314 -10.54 0.88 -1.15
N PHE A 315 -9.76 0.49 -2.14
CA PHE A 315 -8.67 1.26 -2.72
C PHE A 315 -8.91 1.41 -4.23
N PRO A 316 -9.71 2.38 -4.69
CA PRO A 316 -9.71 2.73 -6.10
C PRO A 316 -8.35 3.33 -6.44
N THR A 317 -7.44 2.49 -6.93
CA THR A 317 -6.08 2.90 -7.32
C THR A 317 -6.18 3.69 -8.61
N LEU A 318 -5.72 4.91 -8.54
CA LEU A 318 -5.38 5.73 -9.69
C LEU A 318 -3.89 5.49 -9.99
N SER A 319 -3.39 5.88 -11.13
CA SER A 319 -1.99 5.61 -11.52
C SER A 319 -0.99 6.26 -10.54
N ILE A 320 0.11 5.56 -10.21
CA ILE A 320 1.19 6.12 -9.37
C ILE A 320 1.93 7.27 -10.09
N VAL A 321 1.85 7.32 -11.39
CA VAL A 321 2.32 8.44 -12.24
C VAL A 321 1.34 8.51 -13.41
N SER A 322 0.60 9.59 -13.56
CA SER A 322 -0.14 9.90 -14.78
C SER A 322 0.70 10.78 -15.68
N ASP A 323 0.46 10.68 -16.98
CA ASP A 323 1.13 11.46 -18.03
C ASP A 323 1.10 12.96 -17.78
#